data_5d64034bf76a2a646214bbc63f728d83
#
_entry.id   5d64034bf76a2a646214bbc63f728d83
#
_cell.length_a   1.000
_cell.length_b   1.000
_cell.length_c   1.000
_cell.angle_alpha   90.00
_cell.angle_beta   90.00
_cell.angle_gamma   90.00
#
_symmetry.space_group_name_H-M   'P 1'
#
loop_
_entity.id
_entity.type
_entity.pdbx_description
1 polymer ?
#
loop_
_entity_poly.entity_id
_entity_poly.type
_entity_poly.pdbx_seq_one_letter_code
_entity_poly.pdbx_strand_id
1 'polypeptide(L)'
;MVNQITDLKLLYEEDYFLWLEETIKLLNNRQLEDLDYENLIEELEALGRSEKSAVESFVTLIIQHLLLYQYWEEERANNSRHWRGEIFAFRTQLEYKLTTNLQNHLAERLDYLYSKARKSAQIKSELQLPEINPYSLEQILDEDWLPDSIMNN
;
A
#
# COMPACT_ATOMS: atom_id res chain seq x y z
N MET A 1 2.24 -44.27 6.75
CA MET A 1 0.96 -43.73 6.90
C MET A 1 0.83 -42.79 8.08
N VAL A 2 0.98 -43.30 9.29
CA VAL A 2 0.88 -42.49 10.51
C VAL A 2 1.94 -41.40 10.53
N ASN A 3 3.04 -41.60 9.84
CA ASN A 3 4.14 -40.65 9.76
C ASN A 3 3.87 -39.45 8.84
N GLN A 4 2.72 -39.48 8.21
CA GLN A 4 2.34 -38.35 7.36
C GLN A 4 1.56 -37.29 8.09
N ILE A 5 1.29 -37.52 9.36
CA ILE A 5 1.07 -36.41 10.22
C ILE A 5 2.45 -35.82 10.48
N THR A 6 3.10 -35.49 9.43
CA THR A 6 4.21 -34.59 9.48
C THR A 6 3.69 -33.44 10.28
N ASP A 7 4.33 -33.20 11.39
CA ASP A 7 4.02 -32.05 12.19
C ASP A 7 4.04 -30.83 11.26
N LEU A 8 2.87 -30.36 10.88
CA LEU A 8 2.75 -29.19 10.00
C LEU A 8 3.44 -27.98 10.59
N LYS A 9 3.45 -27.88 11.91
CA LYS A 9 4.17 -26.80 12.59
C LYS A 9 5.67 -26.85 12.29
N LEU A 10 6.23 -28.05 12.28
CA LEU A 10 7.63 -28.24 11.95
C LEU A 10 7.87 -27.95 10.47
N LEU A 11 6.97 -28.39 9.62
CA LEU A 11 7.05 -28.16 8.18
C LEU A 11 7.02 -26.67 7.85
N TYR A 12 6.24 -25.87 8.58
CA TYR A 12 6.20 -24.42 8.43
C TYR A 12 7.58 -23.79 8.56
N GLU A 13 8.39 -24.31 9.48
CA GLU A 13 9.74 -23.80 9.71
C GLU A 13 10.75 -24.35 8.71
N GLU A 14 10.61 -25.60 8.33
CA GLU A 14 11.62 -26.30 7.51
C GLU A 14 11.39 -26.17 6.01
N ASP A 15 10.13 -26.19 5.57
CA ASP A 15 9.78 -26.12 4.15
C ASP A 15 8.42 -25.42 4.00
N TYR A 16 8.48 -24.12 3.96
CA TYR A 16 7.30 -23.26 3.89
C TYR A 16 6.42 -23.57 2.67
N PHE A 17 7.03 -23.82 1.51
CA PHE A 17 6.27 -24.11 0.29
C PHE A 17 5.50 -25.41 0.42
N LEU A 18 6.13 -26.44 0.96
CA LEU A 18 5.46 -27.72 1.19
C LEU A 18 4.35 -27.58 2.25
N TRP A 19 4.60 -26.76 3.27
CA TRP A 19 3.56 -26.42 4.26
C TRP A 19 2.32 -25.81 3.60
N LEU A 20 2.52 -24.91 2.65
CA LEU A 20 1.42 -24.31 1.88
C LEU A 20 0.66 -25.37 1.09
N GLU A 21 1.37 -26.22 0.37
CA GLU A 21 0.75 -27.28 -0.45
C GLU A 21 -0.09 -28.24 0.40
N GLU A 22 0.46 -28.68 1.53
CA GLU A 22 -0.25 -29.58 2.43
C GLU A 22 -1.47 -28.90 3.09
N THR A 23 -1.33 -27.64 3.46
CA THR A 23 -2.44 -26.85 4.00
C THR A 23 -3.57 -26.71 2.97
N ILE A 24 -3.23 -26.44 1.73
CA ILE A 24 -4.20 -26.33 0.63
C ILE A 24 -4.92 -27.66 0.43
N LYS A 25 -4.22 -28.78 0.47
CA LYS A 25 -4.83 -30.11 0.36
C LYS A 25 -5.85 -30.37 1.48
N LEU A 26 -5.47 -30.04 2.72
CA LEU A 26 -6.36 -30.18 3.86
C LEU A 26 -7.62 -29.34 3.71
N LEU A 27 -7.48 -28.10 3.26
CA LEU A 27 -8.61 -27.20 3.02
C LEU A 27 -9.50 -27.72 1.88
N ASN A 28 -8.92 -28.16 0.78
CA ASN A 28 -9.67 -28.73 -0.35
C ASN A 28 -10.49 -29.96 0.08
N ASN A 29 -9.93 -30.80 0.95
CA ASN A 29 -10.57 -32.00 1.45
C ASN A 29 -11.46 -31.78 2.67
N ARG A 30 -11.58 -30.53 3.12
CA ARG A 30 -12.36 -30.17 4.33
C ARG A 30 -11.86 -30.87 5.61
N GLN A 31 -10.59 -31.24 5.65
CA GLN A 31 -9.94 -31.84 6.81
C GLN A 31 -9.49 -30.74 7.78
N LEU A 32 -10.43 -30.03 8.33
CA LEU A 32 -10.17 -28.82 9.13
C LEU A 32 -9.48 -29.15 10.46
N GLU A 33 -9.68 -30.35 10.97
CA GLU A 33 -9.12 -30.79 12.25
C GLU A 33 -7.59 -30.95 12.18
N ASP A 34 -7.08 -31.17 10.98
CA ASP A 34 -5.65 -31.42 10.76
C ASP A 34 -4.85 -30.17 10.45
N LEU A 35 -5.52 -29.01 10.37
CA LEU A 35 -4.87 -27.74 10.03
C LEU A 35 -3.95 -27.25 11.15
N ASP A 36 -2.84 -26.64 10.75
CA ASP A 36 -1.98 -25.87 11.64
C ASP A 36 -2.59 -24.47 11.80
N TYR A 37 -3.56 -24.31 12.67
CA TYR A 37 -4.32 -23.07 12.82
C TYR A 37 -3.45 -21.88 13.20
N GLU A 38 -2.50 -22.05 14.10
CA GLU A 38 -1.66 -20.97 14.57
C GLU A 38 -0.93 -20.31 13.41
N ASN A 39 -0.20 -21.10 12.63
CA ASN A 39 0.58 -20.59 11.53
C ASN A 39 -0.30 -20.14 10.35
N LEU A 40 -1.42 -20.82 10.12
CA LEU A 40 -2.36 -20.41 9.07
C LEU A 40 -2.95 -19.04 9.36
N ILE A 41 -3.37 -18.79 10.58
CA ILE A 41 -3.91 -17.49 11.01
C ILE A 41 -2.84 -16.42 10.85
N GLU A 42 -1.63 -16.70 11.31
CA GLU A 42 -0.53 -15.75 11.20
C GLU A 42 -0.22 -15.39 9.74
N GLU A 43 -0.22 -16.38 8.85
CA GLU A 43 -0.01 -16.14 7.42
C GLU A 43 -1.13 -15.29 6.81
N LEU A 44 -2.38 -15.57 7.15
CA LEU A 44 -3.50 -14.79 6.66
C LEU A 44 -3.45 -13.35 7.18
N GLU A 45 -3.11 -13.16 8.44
CA GLU A 45 -2.94 -11.83 9.03
C GLU A 45 -1.79 -11.08 8.35
N ALA A 46 -0.68 -11.77 8.09
CA ALA A 46 0.47 -11.18 7.40
C ALA A 46 0.12 -10.76 5.98
N LEU A 47 -0.67 -11.56 5.26
CA LEU A 47 -1.17 -11.17 3.94
C LEU A 47 -2.00 -9.90 4.02
N GLY A 48 -2.90 -9.81 5.01
CA GLY A 48 -3.71 -8.62 5.22
C GLY A 48 -2.87 -7.38 5.50
N ARG A 49 -1.87 -7.51 6.37
CA ARG A 49 -0.93 -6.39 6.65
C ARG A 49 -0.15 -5.99 5.42
N SER A 50 0.29 -6.95 4.62
CA SER A 50 1.05 -6.70 3.40
C SER A 50 0.21 -5.93 2.37
N GLU A 51 -1.06 -6.31 2.18
CA GLU A 51 -1.97 -5.63 1.28
C GLU A 51 -2.24 -4.19 1.74
N LYS A 52 -2.49 -3.99 3.02
CA LYS A 52 -2.68 -2.65 3.60
C LYS A 52 -1.43 -1.80 3.41
N SER A 53 -0.27 -2.35 3.70
CA SER A 53 1.00 -1.66 3.57
C SER A 53 1.28 -1.25 2.12
N ALA A 54 0.96 -2.10 1.16
CA ALA A 54 1.16 -1.80 -0.26
C ALA A 54 0.31 -0.61 -0.71
N VAL A 55 -0.99 -0.59 -0.37
CA VAL A 55 -1.86 0.52 -0.78
C VAL A 55 -1.50 1.81 -0.05
N GLU A 56 -1.10 1.73 1.22
CA GLU A 56 -0.62 2.90 1.97
C GLU A 56 0.64 3.50 1.33
N SER A 57 1.56 2.66 0.89
CA SER A 57 2.79 3.12 0.23
C SER A 57 2.47 3.86 -1.07
N PHE A 58 1.57 3.34 -1.89
CA PHE A 58 1.19 4.02 -3.13
C PHE A 58 0.52 5.35 -2.87
N VAL A 59 -0.40 5.41 -1.90
CA VAL A 59 -1.06 6.68 -1.54
C VAL A 59 -0.04 7.70 -1.04
N THR A 60 0.88 7.28 -0.19
CA THR A 60 1.94 8.17 0.33
C THR A 60 2.78 8.73 -0.80
N LEU A 61 3.18 7.89 -1.76
CA LEU A 61 3.95 8.33 -2.92
C LEU A 61 3.16 9.27 -3.82
N ILE A 62 1.88 8.99 -4.04
CA ILE A 62 1.01 9.89 -4.82
C ILE A 62 0.94 11.26 -4.15
N ILE A 63 0.65 11.31 -2.85
CA ILE A 63 0.55 12.58 -2.11
C ILE A 63 1.87 13.34 -2.17
N GLN A 64 3.00 12.64 -1.96
CA GLN A 64 4.32 13.25 -2.03
C GLN A 64 4.53 13.94 -3.37
N HIS A 65 4.22 13.26 -4.46
CA HIS A 65 4.40 13.81 -5.81
C HIS A 65 3.39 14.92 -6.13
N LEU A 66 2.15 14.83 -5.60
CA LEU A 66 1.19 15.92 -5.72
C LEU A 66 1.69 17.19 -5.03
N LEU A 67 2.28 17.04 -3.85
CA LEU A 67 2.85 18.18 -3.11
C LEU A 67 4.01 18.80 -3.88
N LEU A 68 4.92 18.00 -4.40
CA LEU A 68 6.03 18.51 -5.20
C LEU A 68 5.52 19.20 -6.47
N TYR A 69 4.56 18.59 -7.14
CA TYR A 69 3.97 19.15 -8.35
C TYR A 69 3.30 20.50 -8.09
N GLN A 70 2.58 20.60 -6.98
CA GLN A 70 1.80 21.81 -6.66
C GLN A 70 2.66 22.94 -6.11
N TYR A 71 3.62 22.64 -5.24
CA TYR A 71 4.31 23.64 -4.43
C TYR A 71 5.77 23.91 -4.82
N TRP A 72 6.43 22.97 -5.48
CA TRP A 72 7.85 23.16 -5.84
C TRP A 72 7.99 23.85 -7.20
N GLU A 73 7.73 25.13 -7.18
CA GLU A 73 7.69 25.94 -8.39
C GLU A 73 9.01 25.98 -9.15
N GLU A 74 10.12 26.13 -8.43
CA GLU A 74 11.47 26.21 -9.04
C GLU A 74 11.83 24.98 -9.88
N GLU A 75 11.37 23.80 -9.45
CA GLU A 75 11.68 22.55 -10.14
C GLU A 75 10.59 22.12 -11.11
N ARG A 76 9.44 22.77 -11.10
CA ARG A 76 8.28 22.34 -11.89
C ARG A 76 8.58 22.32 -13.39
N ALA A 77 9.31 23.32 -13.91
CA ALA A 77 9.62 23.40 -15.32
C ALA A 77 10.40 22.17 -15.81
N ASN A 78 11.27 21.62 -14.97
CA ASN A 78 12.13 20.48 -15.33
C ASN A 78 11.52 19.13 -14.94
N ASN A 79 10.64 19.09 -13.93
CA ASN A 79 10.22 17.85 -13.30
C ASN A 79 8.72 17.58 -13.37
N SER A 80 7.88 18.52 -13.83
CA SER A 80 6.43 18.32 -13.81
C SER A 80 5.99 17.10 -14.61
N ARG A 81 6.63 16.86 -15.74
CA ARG A 81 6.33 15.69 -16.57
C ARG A 81 6.68 14.40 -15.84
N HIS A 82 7.83 14.36 -15.19
CA HIS A 82 8.28 13.22 -14.40
C HIS A 82 7.30 12.95 -13.26
N TRP A 83 6.94 13.98 -12.51
CA TRP A 83 6.01 13.84 -11.37
C TRP A 83 4.63 13.36 -11.82
N ARG A 84 4.11 13.88 -12.93
CA ARG A 84 2.83 13.41 -13.47
C ARG A 84 2.90 11.96 -13.90
N GLY A 85 4.00 11.56 -14.51
CA GLY A 85 4.22 10.16 -14.91
C GLY A 85 4.26 9.21 -13.71
N GLU A 86 4.95 9.64 -12.63
CA GLU A 86 5.02 8.86 -11.40
C GLU A 86 3.63 8.75 -10.73
N ILE A 87 2.91 9.86 -10.65
CA ILE A 87 1.55 9.87 -10.11
C ILE A 87 0.65 8.90 -10.89
N PHE A 88 0.69 8.96 -12.20
CA PHE A 88 -0.07 8.06 -13.06
C PHE A 88 0.30 6.60 -12.80
N ALA A 89 1.58 6.29 -12.73
CA ALA A 89 2.07 4.93 -12.51
C ALA A 89 1.61 4.39 -11.14
N PHE A 90 1.72 5.18 -10.08
CA PHE A 90 1.28 4.79 -8.75
C PHE A 90 -0.24 4.60 -8.67
N ARG A 91 -1.00 5.48 -9.30
CA ARG A 91 -2.46 5.35 -9.39
C ARG A 91 -2.87 4.07 -10.11
N THR A 92 -2.17 3.73 -11.18
CA THR A 92 -2.41 2.50 -11.93
C THR A 92 -2.16 1.27 -11.05
N GLN A 93 -1.04 1.24 -10.33
CA GLN A 93 -0.72 0.15 -9.42
C GLN A 93 -1.76 0.03 -8.30
N LEU A 94 -2.17 1.16 -7.76
CA LEU A 94 -3.15 1.22 -6.70
C LEU A 94 -4.51 0.69 -7.16
N GLU A 95 -4.93 1.06 -8.36
CA GLU A 95 -6.20 0.60 -8.95
C GLU A 95 -6.30 -0.92 -9.00
N TYR A 96 -5.22 -1.61 -9.35
CA TYR A 96 -5.20 -3.07 -9.39
C TYR A 96 -5.40 -3.72 -8.03
N LYS A 97 -5.05 -3.01 -6.95
CA LYS A 97 -5.08 -3.56 -5.59
C LYS A 97 -6.30 -3.15 -4.79
N LEU A 98 -6.94 -2.04 -5.15
CA LEU A 98 -8.02 -1.48 -4.34
C LEU A 98 -9.27 -2.34 -4.32
N THR A 99 -9.72 -2.60 -3.09
CA THR A 99 -11.04 -3.14 -2.79
C THR A 99 -11.79 -2.12 -1.94
N THR A 100 -13.08 -2.30 -1.74
CA THR A 100 -13.86 -1.42 -0.87
C THR A 100 -13.26 -1.37 0.54
N ASN A 101 -12.84 -2.51 1.09
CA ASN A 101 -12.24 -2.56 2.43
C ASN A 101 -10.93 -1.80 2.49
N LEU A 102 -10.08 -1.94 1.49
CA LEU A 102 -8.79 -1.22 1.44
C LEU A 102 -9.01 0.28 1.25
N GLN A 103 -10.00 0.68 0.46
CA GLN A 103 -10.34 2.08 0.30
C GLN A 103 -10.81 2.70 1.61
N ASN A 104 -11.66 2.00 2.37
CA ASN A 104 -12.10 2.42 3.69
C ASN A 104 -10.91 2.53 4.66
N HIS A 105 -9.99 1.58 4.60
CA HIS A 105 -8.76 1.63 5.39
C HIS A 105 -7.94 2.88 5.07
N LEU A 106 -7.78 3.21 3.79
CA LEU A 106 -7.06 4.41 3.37
C LEU A 106 -7.74 5.69 3.87
N ALA A 107 -9.08 5.73 3.82
CA ALA A 107 -9.84 6.88 4.32
C ALA A 107 -9.57 7.12 5.82
N GLU A 108 -9.53 6.06 6.61
CA GLU A 108 -9.25 6.14 8.04
C GLU A 108 -7.82 6.57 8.34
N ARG A 109 -6.89 6.21 7.47
CA ARG A 109 -5.46 6.46 7.66
C ARG A 109 -4.95 7.72 6.96
N LEU A 110 -5.80 8.41 6.24
CA LEU A 110 -5.39 9.46 5.31
C LEU A 110 -4.54 10.56 5.96
N ASP A 111 -4.92 11.02 7.14
CA ASP A 111 -4.17 12.08 7.82
C ASP A 111 -2.76 11.62 8.20
N TYR A 112 -2.63 10.37 8.65
CA TYR A 112 -1.31 9.80 8.96
C TYR A 112 -0.47 9.68 7.69
N LEU A 113 -1.04 9.16 6.61
CA LEU A 113 -0.33 9.00 5.33
C LEU A 113 0.11 10.35 4.77
N TYR A 114 -0.76 11.35 4.88
CA TYR A 114 -0.41 12.72 4.50
C TYR A 114 0.78 13.24 5.31
N SER A 115 0.78 13.03 6.61
CA SER A 115 1.88 13.49 7.46
C SER A 115 3.22 12.89 7.04
N LYS A 116 3.24 11.62 6.63
CA LYS A 116 4.44 10.95 6.15
C LYS A 116 4.87 11.47 4.78
N ALA A 117 3.92 11.63 3.88
CA ALA A 117 4.18 12.17 2.53
C ALA A 117 4.71 13.61 2.61
N ARG A 118 4.09 14.43 3.47
CA ARG A 118 4.52 15.80 3.73
C ARG A 118 5.97 15.86 4.19
N LYS A 119 6.30 15.05 5.19
CA LYS A 119 7.66 15.01 5.72
C LYS A 119 8.67 14.62 4.65
N SER A 120 8.36 13.60 3.85
CA SER A 120 9.22 13.16 2.76
C SER A 120 9.40 14.26 1.71
N ALA A 121 8.31 14.92 1.31
CA ALA A 121 8.35 16.02 0.35
C ALA A 121 9.16 17.22 0.89
N GLN A 122 9.03 17.53 2.18
CA GLN A 122 9.79 18.61 2.82
C GLN A 122 11.28 18.32 2.85
N ILE A 123 11.67 17.08 3.13
CA ILE A 123 13.09 16.69 3.12
C ILE A 123 13.66 16.87 1.72
N LYS A 124 12.89 16.53 0.71
CA LYS A 124 13.31 16.59 -0.68
C LYS A 124 13.42 18.01 -1.22
N SER A 125 12.48 18.88 -0.86
CA SER A 125 12.34 20.21 -1.44
C SER A 125 12.76 21.35 -0.51
N GLU A 126 12.85 21.09 0.79
CA GLU A 126 13.08 22.10 1.83
C GLU A 126 11.97 23.17 1.90
N LEU A 127 10.80 22.85 1.31
CA LEU A 127 9.64 23.76 1.32
C LEU A 127 8.82 23.63 2.60
N GLN A 128 8.13 24.72 2.93
CA GLN A 128 7.08 24.71 3.93
C GLN A 128 5.79 24.26 3.26
N LEU A 129 5.30 23.09 3.62
CA LEU A 129 4.10 22.50 3.03
C LEU A 129 2.93 22.57 4.01
N PRO A 130 1.67 22.56 3.53
CA PRO A 130 0.51 22.67 4.41
C PRO A 130 0.52 21.62 5.53
N GLU A 131 0.22 22.04 6.74
CA GLU A 131 0.10 21.13 7.88
C GLU A 131 -1.15 20.26 7.77
N ILE A 132 -2.22 20.83 7.21
CA ILE A 132 -3.48 20.13 7.00
C ILE A 132 -3.52 19.62 5.56
N ASN A 133 -3.89 18.37 5.40
CA ASN A 133 -3.99 17.73 4.09
C ASN A 133 -4.95 18.48 3.17
N PRO A 134 -4.48 19.06 2.05
CA PRO A 134 -5.34 19.77 1.11
C PRO A 134 -6.06 18.86 0.11
N TYR A 135 -5.79 17.56 0.14
CA TYR A 135 -6.31 16.61 -0.84
C TYR A 135 -7.33 15.66 -0.23
N SER A 136 -8.47 15.47 -0.91
CA SER A 136 -9.38 14.39 -0.54
C SER A 136 -8.88 13.06 -1.08
N LEU A 137 -9.34 11.96 -0.49
CA LEU A 137 -9.01 10.63 -1.01
C LEU A 137 -9.48 10.46 -2.44
N GLU A 138 -10.66 10.99 -2.78
CA GLU A 138 -11.20 10.95 -4.14
C GLU A 138 -10.25 11.61 -5.14
N GLN A 139 -9.71 12.78 -4.79
CA GLN A 139 -8.73 13.48 -5.62
C GLN A 139 -7.43 12.68 -5.77
N ILE A 140 -6.95 12.10 -4.69
CA ILE A 140 -5.73 11.29 -4.71
C ILE A 140 -5.89 10.09 -5.64
N LEU A 141 -7.06 9.46 -5.64
CA LEU A 141 -7.35 8.26 -6.42
C LEU A 141 -7.77 8.53 -7.86
N ASP A 142 -8.18 9.76 -8.17
CA ASP A 142 -8.68 10.12 -9.51
C ASP A 142 -7.53 10.21 -10.51
N GLU A 143 -7.56 9.31 -11.49
CA GLU A 143 -6.52 9.21 -12.52
C GLU A 143 -6.28 10.51 -13.27
N ASP A 144 -7.33 11.29 -13.48
CA ASP A 144 -7.26 12.51 -14.29
C ASP A 144 -7.05 13.77 -13.48
N TRP A 145 -7.11 13.68 -12.15
CA TRP A 145 -7.03 14.86 -11.31
C TRP A 145 -5.60 15.26 -10.96
N LEU A 146 -5.30 16.54 -11.11
CA LEU A 146 -4.06 17.16 -10.61
C LEU A 146 -4.43 18.47 -9.92
N PRO A 147 -3.69 18.87 -8.87
CA PRO A 147 -3.92 20.16 -8.24
C PRO A 147 -3.46 21.29 -9.15
N ASP A 148 -4.11 22.44 -9.01
CA ASP A 148 -3.65 23.64 -9.70
C ASP A 148 -2.28 24.03 -9.16
N SER A 149 -1.37 24.35 -10.06
CA SER A 149 -0.07 24.84 -9.63
C SER A 149 -0.24 26.20 -8.95
N ILE A 150 0.42 26.35 -7.80
CA ILE A 150 0.45 27.65 -7.14
C ILE A 150 1.41 28.52 -7.92
N MET A 151 0.82 29.49 -8.64
CA MET A 151 1.59 30.53 -9.30
C MET A 151 1.84 31.62 -8.28
N ASN A 152 3.11 31.88 -7.97
CA ASN A 152 3.44 33.08 -7.21
C ASN A 152 3.18 34.27 -8.11
N ASN A 153 2.20 35.03 -7.75
CA ASN A 153 2.00 36.35 -8.34
C ASN A 153 2.97 37.35 -7.71
#